data_6972f54ead1be0e8ca8baf263ad64083
#
_entry.id   6972f54ead1be0e8ca8baf263ad64083
#
_cell.length_a   1.000
_cell.length_b   1.000
_cell.length_c   1.000
_cell.angle_alpha   90.00
_cell.angle_beta   90.00
_cell.angle_gamma   90.00
#
_symmetry.space_group_name_H-M   'P 1'
#
loop_
_entity.id
_entity.type
_entity.pdbx_description
1 polymer ?
#
loop_
_entity_poly.entity_id
_entity_poly.type
_entity_poly.pdbx_seq_one_letter_code
_entity_poly.pdbx_strand_id
1 'polypeptide(L)'
;MSLQVIQTSLAGVLILEPKVFGDARGFFFESFNARRFAELTGINTPFVQDNHSRSAKGVLRGLHYQIKQPQGKLIRVVVGEVFDVAVDIRRSSPTFGKWIGTKLSCENKLMMWIPPGFAHGFLTLSEAAEILYKTTDYYAPEYERCIIWNDPAFGIDWPLAGEPLLSPKDKAGNALSRAEVFP
;
A
#
# COMPACT_ATOMS: atom_id res chain seq x y z
N MET A 1 2.47 23.90 -6.26
CA MET A 1 3.42 22.86 -5.79
C MET A 1 3.40 21.73 -6.79
N SER A 2 4.53 21.08 -7.10
CA SER A 2 4.56 20.01 -8.11
C SER A 2 4.52 18.64 -7.44
N LEU A 3 3.65 17.77 -7.93
CA LEU A 3 3.57 16.35 -7.62
C LEU A 3 3.92 15.61 -8.91
N GLN A 4 4.90 14.70 -8.89
CA GLN A 4 5.23 13.85 -10.01
C GLN A 4 4.51 12.51 -9.86
N VAL A 5 3.91 12.01 -10.95
CA VAL A 5 3.28 10.70 -10.99
C VAL A 5 4.15 9.76 -11.80
N ILE A 6 4.57 8.67 -11.20
CA ILE A 6 5.41 7.64 -11.81
C ILE A 6 4.56 6.40 -12.03
N GLN A 7 4.44 5.98 -13.28
CA GLN A 7 3.74 4.75 -13.64
C GLN A 7 4.55 3.54 -13.21
N THR A 8 3.86 2.48 -12.78
CA THR A 8 4.50 1.23 -12.40
C THR A 8 4.26 0.13 -13.44
N SER A 9 4.86 -1.03 -13.24
CA SER A 9 4.61 -2.22 -14.08
C SER A 9 3.19 -2.80 -13.93
N LEU A 10 2.47 -2.44 -12.86
CA LEU A 10 1.08 -2.82 -12.65
C LEU A 10 0.15 -1.66 -12.97
N ALA A 11 -0.64 -1.81 -14.02
CA ALA A 11 -1.56 -0.77 -14.46
C ALA A 11 -2.52 -0.34 -13.33
N GLY A 12 -2.53 0.95 -13.05
CA GLY A 12 -3.33 1.59 -12.01
C GLY A 12 -2.62 1.80 -10.67
N VAL A 13 -1.53 1.07 -10.37
CA VAL A 13 -0.67 1.35 -9.22
C VAL A 13 0.29 2.47 -9.58
N LEU A 14 0.37 3.52 -8.75
CA LEU A 14 1.17 4.71 -9.03
C LEU A 14 2.11 5.01 -7.85
N ILE A 15 3.31 5.48 -8.17
CA ILE A 15 4.17 6.13 -7.19
C ILE A 15 4.04 7.63 -7.37
N LEU A 16 3.86 8.33 -6.28
CA LEU A 16 3.70 9.78 -6.23
C LEU A 16 4.89 10.39 -5.51
N GLU A 17 5.60 11.28 -6.18
CA GLU A 17 6.75 11.98 -5.63
C GLU A 17 6.42 13.46 -5.42
N PRO A 18 6.28 13.92 -4.17
CA PRO A 18 6.00 15.31 -3.87
C PRO A 18 7.27 16.18 -4.00
N LYS A 19 7.10 17.42 -4.42
CA LYS A 19 8.17 18.41 -4.29
C LYS A 19 8.33 18.83 -2.85
N VAL A 20 9.48 18.54 -2.28
CA VAL A 20 9.86 18.91 -0.91
C VAL A 20 10.67 20.21 -0.95
N PHE A 21 10.36 21.13 -0.06
CA PHE A 21 11.08 22.38 0.17
C PHE A 21 11.76 22.28 1.53
N GLY A 22 13.10 22.42 1.55
CA GLY A 22 13.88 22.32 2.78
C GLY A 22 14.72 23.57 3.00
N ASP A 23 14.92 23.94 4.29
CA ASP A 23 15.83 24.99 4.75
C ASP A 23 16.39 24.62 6.14
N ALA A 24 17.14 25.54 6.79
CA ALA A 24 17.74 25.30 8.10
C ALA A 24 16.72 25.01 9.23
N ARG A 25 15.44 25.24 9.02
CA ARG A 25 14.34 24.95 9.98
C ARG A 25 13.73 23.57 9.79
N GLY A 26 14.01 22.89 8.66
CA GLY A 26 13.42 21.59 8.32
C GLY A 26 12.88 21.57 6.90
N PHE A 27 11.72 20.94 6.70
CA PHE A 27 11.09 20.77 5.38
C PHE A 27 9.62 21.11 5.40
N PHE A 28 9.11 21.45 4.22
CA PHE A 28 7.68 21.58 3.94
C PHE A 28 7.33 20.94 2.59
N PHE A 29 6.22 20.23 2.52
CA PHE A 29 5.62 19.80 1.27
C PHE A 29 4.11 19.63 1.42
N GLU A 30 3.38 19.76 0.31
CA GLU A 30 1.96 19.43 0.25
C GLU A 30 1.80 17.91 0.23
N SER A 31 1.37 17.34 1.35
CA SER A 31 1.29 15.88 1.50
C SER A 31 0.06 15.26 0.83
N PHE A 32 -0.99 16.06 0.59
CA PHE A 32 -2.17 15.69 -0.19
C PHE A 32 -2.95 16.92 -0.62
N ASN A 33 -3.44 16.87 -1.85
CA ASN A 33 -4.37 17.85 -2.41
C ASN A 33 -5.29 17.12 -3.39
N ALA A 34 -6.57 17.03 -3.04
CA ALA A 34 -7.56 16.23 -3.78
C ALA A 34 -7.69 16.65 -5.24
N ARG A 35 -7.74 17.97 -5.52
CA ARG A 35 -7.81 18.49 -6.89
C ARG A 35 -6.58 18.08 -7.71
N ARG A 36 -5.40 18.30 -7.15
CA ARG A 36 -4.13 17.97 -7.82
C ARG A 36 -3.97 16.47 -8.06
N PHE A 37 -4.35 15.66 -7.08
CA PHE A 37 -4.36 14.21 -7.23
C PHE A 37 -5.26 13.78 -8.40
N ALA A 38 -6.50 14.29 -8.45
CA ALA A 38 -7.43 14.00 -9.53
C ALA A 38 -6.94 14.48 -10.91
N GLU A 39 -6.40 15.70 -10.98
CA GLU A 39 -5.84 16.27 -12.24
C GLU A 39 -4.69 15.42 -12.81
N LEU A 40 -3.80 14.93 -11.95
CA LEU A 40 -2.59 14.22 -12.38
C LEU A 40 -2.80 12.73 -12.60
N THR A 41 -3.72 12.11 -11.87
CA THR A 41 -3.94 10.66 -11.91
C THR A 41 -5.20 10.26 -12.70
N GLY A 42 -6.13 11.19 -12.93
CA GLY A 42 -7.46 10.91 -13.47
C GLY A 42 -8.42 10.28 -12.44
N ILE A 43 -7.99 10.10 -11.19
CA ILE A 43 -8.76 9.43 -10.14
C ILE A 43 -9.57 10.47 -9.38
N ASN A 44 -10.90 10.42 -9.53
CA ASN A 44 -11.83 11.38 -8.94
C ASN A 44 -12.58 10.84 -7.73
N THR A 45 -12.34 9.58 -7.33
CA THR A 45 -12.99 8.99 -6.15
C THR A 45 -12.50 9.69 -4.88
N PRO A 46 -13.40 10.19 -4.01
CA PRO A 46 -13.00 10.87 -2.80
C PRO A 46 -12.36 9.91 -1.80
N PHE A 47 -11.45 10.43 -0.99
CA PHE A 47 -10.97 9.73 0.20
C PHE A 47 -11.90 10.06 1.38
N VAL A 48 -12.34 9.02 2.08
CA VAL A 48 -13.37 9.13 3.13
C VAL A 48 -12.89 8.76 4.53
N GLN A 49 -11.71 8.12 4.63
CA GLN A 49 -11.15 7.67 5.90
C GLN A 49 -9.63 7.79 5.90
N ASP A 50 -9.06 8.25 7.00
CA ASP A 50 -7.62 8.23 7.28
C ASP A 50 -7.30 7.21 8.37
N ASN A 51 -6.18 6.53 8.22
CA ASN A 51 -5.68 5.57 9.19
C ASN A 51 -4.21 5.87 9.51
N HIS A 52 -3.82 5.61 10.76
CA HIS A 52 -2.45 5.73 11.24
C HIS A 52 -2.05 4.44 11.96
N SER A 53 -0.94 3.85 11.58
CA SER A 53 -0.40 2.66 12.22
C SER A 53 1.08 2.83 12.55
N ARG A 54 1.52 2.16 13.64
CA ARG A 54 2.93 2.01 14.01
C ARG A 54 3.28 0.53 14.07
N SER A 55 4.46 0.18 13.56
CA SER A 55 4.96 -1.20 13.54
C SER A 55 6.45 -1.21 13.89
N ALA A 56 6.88 -2.19 14.67
CA ALA A 56 8.28 -2.45 14.94
C ALA A 56 8.96 -3.15 13.75
N LYS A 57 10.29 -3.18 13.74
CA LYS A 57 11.11 -3.88 12.74
C LYS A 57 10.70 -5.34 12.58
N GLY A 58 10.62 -5.79 11.33
CA GLY A 58 10.25 -7.17 11.00
C GLY A 58 8.75 -7.46 11.08
N VAL A 59 7.91 -6.49 11.50
CA VAL A 59 6.45 -6.65 11.41
C VAL A 59 6.05 -6.64 9.93
N LEU A 60 5.34 -7.68 9.52
CA LEU A 60 4.69 -7.78 8.22
C LEU A 60 3.17 -7.79 8.43
N ARG A 61 2.47 -6.92 7.71
CA ARG A 61 1.01 -6.87 7.67
C ARG A 61 0.53 -7.10 6.25
N GLY A 62 -0.42 -8.00 6.09
CA GLY A 62 -1.00 -8.28 4.76
C GLY A 62 -0.98 -9.76 4.37
N LEU A 63 -1.47 -10.08 3.20
CA LEU A 63 -1.99 -9.16 2.16
C LEU A 63 -3.49 -8.92 2.37
N HIS A 64 -3.91 -7.69 2.60
CA HIS A 64 -5.28 -7.33 2.99
C HIS A 64 -6.04 -6.62 1.86
N TYR A 65 -7.32 -6.92 1.73
CA TYR A 65 -8.27 -6.25 0.84
C TYR A 65 -9.69 -6.40 1.37
N GLN A 66 -10.63 -5.59 0.85
CA GLN A 66 -12.07 -5.78 1.06
C GLN A 66 -12.70 -6.25 -0.23
N ILE A 67 -13.37 -7.41 -0.20
CA ILE A 67 -13.98 -8.00 -1.40
C ILE A 67 -15.27 -7.29 -1.81
N LYS A 68 -15.95 -6.67 -0.87
CA LYS A 68 -17.03 -5.68 -1.09
C LYS A 68 -16.60 -4.37 -0.45
N GLN A 69 -17.16 -3.26 -0.90
CA GLN A 69 -16.67 -1.91 -0.55
C GLN A 69 -15.15 -1.80 -0.74
N PRO A 70 -14.64 -2.12 -1.94
CA PRO A 70 -13.21 -2.22 -2.18
C PRO A 70 -12.54 -0.86 -2.06
N GLN A 71 -11.49 -0.80 -1.26
CA GLN A 71 -10.78 0.44 -0.95
C GLN A 71 -9.62 0.68 -1.91
N GLY A 72 -9.59 1.83 -2.58
CA GLY A 72 -8.34 2.42 -3.06
C GLY A 72 -7.57 3.01 -1.87
N LYS A 73 -6.25 2.90 -1.88
CA LYS A 73 -5.39 3.33 -0.76
C LYS A 73 -4.29 4.26 -1.24
N LEU A 74 -4.11 5.38 -0.56
CA LEU A 74 -2.95 6.27 -0.75
C LEU A 74 -2.09 6.23 0.51
N ILE A 75 -0.90 5.64 0.39
CA ILE A 75 -0.02 5.27 1.50
C ILE A 75 1.20 6.17 1.53
N ARG A 76 1.60 6.61 2.73
CA ARG A 76 2.86 7.30 2.97
C ARG A 76 3.45 6.92 4.32
N VAL A 77 4.79 6.93 4.41
CA VAL A 77 5.52 6.70 5.66
C VAL A 77 5.92 8.06 6.25
N VAL A 78 5.65 8.25 7.55
CA VAL A 78 5.97 9.48 8.27
C VAL A 78 7.11 9.31 9.27
N VAL A 79 7.38 8.06 9.68
CA VAL A 79 8.55 7.65 10.48
C VAL A 79 9.10 6.35 9.93
N GLY A 80 10.40 6.26 9.77
CA GLY A 80 11.09 5.05 9.34
C GLY A 80 10.91 4.68 7.87
N GLU A 81 11.02 3.37 7.58
CA GLU A 81 11.00 2.81 6.23
C GLU A 81 10.25 1.48 6.20
N VAL A 82 9.50 1.24 5.13
CA VAL A 82 8.84 -0.03 4.85
C VAL A 82 9.09 -0.46 3.41
N PHE A 83 8.98 -1.76 3.14
CA PHE A 83 8.78 -2.32 1.81
C PHE A 83 7.29 -2.55 1.63
N ASP A 84 6.67 -1.73 0.82
CA ASP A 84 5.22 -1.70 0.58
C ASP A 84 4.89 -2.45 -0.70
N VAL A 85 3.90 -3.36 -0.68
CA VAL A 85 3.60 -4.30 -1.76
C VAL A 85 2.13 -4.23 -2.14
N ALA A 86 1.88 -4.12 -3.45
CA ALA A 86 0.57 -4.28 -4.07
C ALA A 86 0.56 -5.51 -4.98
N VAL A 87 -0.50 -6.32 -4.89
CA VAL A 87 -0.69 -7.52 -5.72
C VAL A 87 -2.01 -7.41 -6.47
N ASP A 88 -1.99 -7.60 -7.77
CA ASP A 88 -3.21 -7.63 -8.59
C ASP A 88 -3.98 -8.93 -8.34
N ILE A 89 -5.19 -8.82 -7.79
CA ILE A 89 -6.07 -9.96 -7.52
C ILE A 89 -7.38 -9.90 -8.30
N ARG A 90 -7.38 -9.21 -9.44
CA ARG A 90 -8.50 -9.17 -10.40
C ARG A 90 -8.32 -10.30 -11.41
N ARG A 91 -9.19 -11.29 -11.38
CA ARG A 91 -9.06 -12.52 -12.18
C ARG A 91 -9.02 -12.28 -13.69
N SER A 92 -9.76 -11.29 -14.18
CA SER A 92 -9.78 -10.90 -15.60
C SER A 92 -8.59 -10.03 -16.02
N SER A 93 -7.75 -9.58 -15.09
CA SER A 93 -6.58 -8.74 -15.37
C SER A 93 -5.47 -9.53 -16.05
N PRO A 94 -4.79 -8.95 -17.07
CA PRO A 94 -3.58 -9.57 -17.65
C PRO A 94 -2.41 -9.65 -16.67
N THR A 95 -2.50 -8.90 -15.56
CA THR A 95 -1.49 -8.92 -14.48
C THR A 95 -1.97 -9.64 -13.22
N PHE A 96 -3.02 -10.47 -13.31
CA PHE A 96 -3.48 -11.29 -12.18
C PHE A 96 -2.34 -12.08 -11.55
N GLY A 97 -2.20 -11.99 -10.24
CA GLY A 97 -1.12 -12.63 -9.46
C GLY A 97 0.24 -11.94 -9.56
N LYS A 98 0.39 -10.89 -10.37
CA LYS A 98 1.61 -10.09 -10.40
C LYS A 98 1.61 -9.07 -9.26
N TRP A 99 2.81 -8.70 -8.83
CA TRP A 99 3.00 -7.76 -7.74
C TRP A 99 4.05 -6.70 -8.07
N ILE A 100 4.02 -5.62 -7.30
CA ILE A 100 5.07 -4.61 -7.25
C ILE A 100 5.37 -4.28 -5.79
N GLY A 101 6.65 -4.10 -5.49
CA GLY A 101 7.12 -3.66 -4.19
C GLY A 101 7.97 -2.39 -4.32
N THR A 102 7.79 -1.46 -3.38
CA THR A 102 8.52 -0.19 -3.35
C THR A 102 8.91 0.16 -1.92
N LYS A 103 10.13 0.66 -1.72
CA LYS A 103 10.51 1.25 -0.45
C LYS A 103 9.87 2.62 -0.29
N LEU A 104 9.05 2.76 0.74
CA LEU A 104 8.49 4.03 1.17
C LEU A 104 9.13 4.41 2.51
N SER A 105 9.54 5.67 2.66
CA SER A 105 10.20 6.14 3.88
C SER A 105 9.88 7.59 4.21
N CYS A 106 10.10 7.95 5.48
CA CYS A 106 10.06 9.35 5.90
C CYS A 106 11.16 10.19 5.24
N GLU A 107 12.19 9.59 4.65
CA GLU A 107 13.27 10.29 3.94
C GLU A 107 12.91 10.54 2.46
N ASN A 108 12.47 9.50 1.73
CA ASN A 108 12.16 9.64 0.31
C ASN A 108 10.83 10.34 0.04
N LYS A 109 9.93 10.44 1.04
CA LYS A 109 8.61 11.08 0.96
C LYS A 109 7.68 10.50 -0.13
N LEU A 110 8.07 9.39 -0.77
CA LEU A 110 7.26 8.74 -1.77
C LEU A 110 5.93 8.26 -1.18
N MET A 111 4.91 8.28 -2.01
CA MET A 111 3.60 7.73 -1.69
C MET A 111 3.24 6.68 -2.73
N MET A 112 2.49 5.66 -2.33
CA MET A 112 1.95 4.66 -3.26
C MET A 112 0.43 4.77 -3.30
N TRP A 113 -0.12 4.92 -4.51
CA TRP A 113 -1.53 4.71 -4.77
C TRP A 113 -1.76 3.28 -5.23
N ILE A 114 -2.65 2.58 -4.52
CA ILE A 114 -3.10 1.22 -4.84
C ILE A 114 -4.60 1.29 -5.11
N PRO A 115 -5.07 0.98 -6.32
CA PRO A 115 -6.49 1.03 -6.66
C PRO A 115 -7.28 -0.12 -6.01
N PRO A 116 -8.64 -0.04 -5.99
CA PRO A 116 -9.48 -1.19 -5.70
C PRO A 116 -9.15 -2.37 -6.61
N GLY A 117 -9.29 -3.59 -6.10
CA GLY A 117 -8.97 -4.82 -6.86
C GLY A 117 -7.56 -5.35 -6.62
N PHE A 118 -6.82 -4.71 -5.73
CA PHE A 118 -5.48 -5.16 -5.31
C PHE A 118 -5.48 -5.59 -3.84
N ALA A 119 -4.65 -6.58 -3.52
CA ALA A 119 -4.27 -6.88 -2.15
C ALA A 119 -3.03 -6.07 -1.77
N HIS A 120 -2.95 -5.64 -0.52
CA HIS A 120 -1.91 -4.76 -0.01
C HIS A 120 -1.26 -5.33 1.26
N GLY A 121 0.05 -5.20 1.35
CA GLY A 121 0.80 -5.50 2.55
C GLY A 121 2.13 -4.76 2.59
N PHE A 122 2.77 -4.76 3.76
CA PHE A 122 4.09 -4.16 3.92
C PHE A 122 4.93 -4.85 4.97
N LEU A 123 6.24 -4.74 4.82
CA LEU A 123 7.25 -5.17 5.79
C LEU A 123 7.98 -3.95 6.34
N THR A 124 8.07 -3.84 7.67
CA THR A 124 8.82 -2.77 8.35
C THR A 124 10.31 -3.07 8.34
N LEU A 125 11.10 -2.17 7.73
CA LEU A 125 12.55 -2.32 7.54
C LEU A 125 13.38 -1.62 8.62
N SER A 126 12.92 -0.45 9.09
CA SER A 126 13.56 0.32 10.16
C SER A 126 13.16 -0.20 11.54
N GLU A 127 13.80 0.30 12.61
CA GLU A 127 13.49 -0.08 14.01
C GLU A 127 12.00 0.12 14.37
N ALA A 128 11.39 1.14 13.78
CA ALA A 128 9.95 1.35 13.79
C ALA A 128 9.55 2.11 12.53
N ALA A 129 8.32 1.90 12.05
CA ALA A 129 7.73 2.72 11.00
C ALA A 129 6.33 3.17 11.39
N GLU A 130 5.99 4.41 11.04
CA GLU A 130 4.63 4.94 11.12
C GLU A 130 4.10 5.26 9.73
N ILE A 131 2.92 4.74 9.45
CA ILE A 131 2.26 4.84 8.15
C ILE A 131 0.95 5.55 8.32
N LEU A 132 0.74 6.57 7.50
CA LEU A 132 -0.55 7.19 7.27
C LEU A 132 -1.10 6.72 5.92
N TYR A 133 -2.37 6.33 5.87
CA TYR A 133 -3.01 6.01 4.60
C TYR A 133 -4.46 6.46 4.54
N LYS A 134 -4.83 6.99 3.37
CA LYS A 134 -6.20 7.38 3.04
C LYS A 134 -6.87 6.24 2.30
N THR A 135 -8.18 6.06 2.51
CA THR A 135 -8.97 5.06 1.79
C THR A 135 -10.17 5.68 1.10
N THR A 136 -10.56 5.13 -0.04
CA THR A 136 -11.69 5.61 -0.85
C THR A 136 -13.04 5.06 -0.40
N ASP A 137 -13.05 4.11 0.54
CA ASP A 137 -14.25 3.58 1.16
C ASP A 137 -14.00 3.32 2.64
N TYR A 138 -15.06 3.14 3.42
CA TYR A 138 -14.97 2.87 4.85
C TYR A 138 -14.49 1.47 5.14
N TYR A 139 -13.90 1.29 6.32
CA TYR A 139 -13.53 -0.03 6.81
C TYR A 139 -14.78 -0.85 7.11
N ALA A 140 -14.87 -2.01 6.47
CA ALA A 140 -15.95 -2.98 6.61
C ALA A 140 -15.36 -4.36 6.96
N PRO A 141 -15.22 -4.68 8.26
CA PRO A 141 -14.52 -5.88 8.73
C PRO A 141 -15.11 -7.18 8.20
N GLU A 142 -16.42 -7.24 7.96
CA GLU A 142 -17.12 -8.41 7.41
C GLU A 142 -16.68 -8.73 5.96
N TYR A 143 -16.18 -7.75 5.22
CA TYR A 143 -15.70 -7.90 3.84
C TYR A 143 -14.19 -8.00 3.74
N GLU A 144 -13.50 -7.86 4.86
CA GLU A 144 -12.04 -7.97 4.88
C GLU A 144 -11.59 -9.41 4.59
N ARG A 145 -10.56 -9.53 3.78
CA ARG A 145 -9.92 -10.78 3.40
C ARG A 145 -8.41 -10.64 3.57
N CYS A 146 -7.76 -11.78 3.79
CA CYS A 146 -6.32 -11.87 3.88
C CYS A 146 -5.82 -13.03 3.01
N ILE A 147 -4.86 -12.76 2.12
CA ILE A 147 -4.07 -13.79 1.45
C ILE A 147 -2.74 -13.90 2.17
N ILE A 148 -2.25 -15.13 2.31
CA ILE A 148 -0.98 -15.39 3.00
C ILE A 148 0.17 -14.67 2.31
N TRP A 149 0.99 -13.98 3.07
CA TRP A 149 2.05 -13.09 2.60
C TRP A 149 3.13 -13.80 1.75
N ASN A 150 3.38 -15.08 2.01
CA ASN A 150 4.39 -15.91 1.36
C ASN A 150 3.79 -16.93 0.38
N ASP A 151 2.62 -16.66 -0.19
CA ASP A 151 2.04 -17.55 -1.18
C ASP A 151 2.99 -17.73 -2.37
N PRO A 152 3.39 -18.98 -2.68
CA PRO A 152 4.31 -19.26 -3.78
C PRO A 152 3.78 -18.84 -5.15
N ALA A 153 2.46 -18.69 -5.31
CA ALA A 153 1.85 -18.21 -6.54
C ALA A 153 2.24 -16.77 -6.88
N PHE A 154 2.59 -15.94 -5.88
CA PHE A 154 3.07 -14.58 -6.09
C PHE A 154 4.58 -14.51 -6.22
N GLY A 155 5.31 -15.30 -5.43
CA GLY A 155 6.77 -15.25 -5.39
C GLY A 155 7.30 -13.87 -4.98
N ILE A 156 6.66 -13.22 -3.99
CA ILE A 156 7.07 -11.90 -3.51
C ILE A 156 8.45 -12.01 -2.85
N ASP A 157 9.39 -11.24 -3.35
CA ASP A 157 10.75 -11.15 -2.80
C ASP A 157 10.80 -10.14 -1.65
N TRP A 158 10.31 -10.58 -0.49
CA TRP A 158 10.34 -9.77 0.72
C TRP A 158 11.78 -9.64 1.24
N PRO A 159 12.27 -8.42 1.52
CA PRO A 159 13.63 -8.21 2.06
C PRO A 159 13.69 -8.58 3.56
N LEU A 160 13.45 -9.85 3.87
CA LEU A 160 13.42 -10.38 5.23
C LEU A 160 14.83 -10.65 5.75
N ALA A 161 15.07 -10.26 6.99
CA ALA A 161 16.27 -10.64 7.75
C ALA A 161 16.06 -11.91 8.61
N GLY A 162 14.86 -12.50 8.57
CA GLY A 162 14.45 -13.67 9.35
C GLY A 162 12.93 -13.86 9.26
N GLU A 163 12.34 -14.62 10.15
CA GLU A 163 10.88 -14.81 10.21
C GLU A 163 10.18 -13.49 10.55
N PRO A 164 9.13 -13.08 9.80
CA PRO A 164 8.42 -11.85 10.08
C PRO A 164 7.53 -11.98 11.33
N LEU A 165 7.32 -10.86 11.99
CA LEU A 165 6.34 -10.74 13.06
C LEU A 165 4.94 -10.53 12.47
N LEU A 166 4.06 -11.51 12.67
CA LEU A 166 2.72 -11.55 12.11
C LEU A 166 1.65 -11.50 13.18
N SER A 167 0.54 -10.81 12.91
CA SER A 167 -0.67 -10.94 13.71
C SER A 167 -1.31 -12.34 13.52
N PRO A 168 -2.21 -12.77 14.42
CA PRO A 168 -2.99 -14.00 14.22
C PRO A 168 -3.75 -14.01 12.88
N LYS A 169 -4.27 -12.86 12.46
CA LYS A 169 -5.00 -12.70 11.20
C LYS A 169 -4.07 -12.88 9.98
N ASP A 170 -2.88 -12.29 10.00
CA ASP A 170 -1.91 -12.43 8.90
C ASP A 170 -1.40 -13.87 8.77
N LYS A 171 -1.24 -14.58 9.91
CA LYS A 171 -0.89 -16.01 9.93
C LYS A 171 -1.99 -16.92 9.36
N ALA A 172 -3.25 -16.50 9.52
CA ALA A 172 -4.43 -17.27 9.09
C ALA A 172 -4.87 -16.92 7.65
N GLY A 173 -4.08 -16.17 6.90
CA GLY A 173 -4.34 -15.81 5.51
C GLY A 173 -4.57 -17.03 4.62
N ASN A 174 -5.49 -16.94 3.67
CA ASN A 174 -5.77 -18.01 2.70
C ASN A 174 -4.72 -18.03 1.59
N ALA A 175 -4.43 -19.21 1.04
CA ALA A 175 -3.69 -19.28 -0.22
C ALA A 175 -4.53 -18.66 -1.36
N LEU A 176 -3.89 -18.07 -2.37
CA LEU A 176 -4.55 -17.46 -3.54
C LEU A 176 -5.55 -18.40 -4.19
N SER A 177 -5.21 -19.70 -4.27
CA SER A 177 -6.07 -20.73 -4.87
C SER A 177 -7.43 -20.93 -4.16
N ARG A 178 -7.51 -20.48 -2.90
CA ARG A 178 -8.75 -20.56 -2.07
C ARG A 178 -9.29 -19.19 -1.70
N ALA A 179 -8.61 -18.14 -2.07
CA ALA A 179 -9.02 -16.78 -1.75
C ALA A 179 -10.19 -16.34 -2.63
N GLU A 180 -11.12 -15.60 -2.02
CA GLU A 180 -12.16 -14.88 -2.75
C GLU A 180 -11.51 -13.65 -3.40
N VAL A 181 -11.46 -13.59 -4.72
CA VAL A 181 -10.80 -12.52 -5.48
C VAL A 181 -11.80 -11.80 -6.38
N PHE A 182 -11.41 -10.65 -6.91
CA PHE A 182 -12.26 -9.90 -7.83
C PHE A 182 -12.37 -10.62 -9.19
N PRO A 183 -13.54 -10.51 -9.87
CA PRO A 183 -13.77 -11.11 -11.18
C PRO A 183 -12.86 -10.60 -12.29
#